data_6121c2c6f4627a6f6291447f28f3a6d6
#
_entry.id   6121c2c6f4627a6f6291447f28f3a6d6
#
_cell.length_a   1.000
_cell.length_b   1.000
_cell.length_c   1.000
_cell.angle_alpha   90.00
_cell.angle_beta   90.00
_cell.angle_gamma   90.00
#
_symmetry.space_group_name_H-M   'P 1'
#
loop_
_entity.id
_entity.type
_entity.pdbx_description
1 polymer ?
#
loop_
_entity_poly.entity_id
_entity_poly.type
_entity_poly.pdbx_seq_one_letter_code
_entity_poly.pdbx_strand_id
1 'polypeptide(L)'
;NRADVLKENNSAFLNMLSDINDCRKAGFLRPALVLALCIPDFCRKQEQEPRLYEDWCREFGDYLLNRYYDGLYSARNNAVHEMTPKMRNILDFSGAATVEFPAQTIPAYVPTSYQTVNAGALIIALIGAGRRFYENSTEEIKQQLNSVDDYFVLNLSELLLGKGNKKF
;
A
#
# COMPACT_ATOMS: atom_id res chain seq x y z
N ASN A 1 -13.72 5.73 -24.84
CA ASN A 1 -13.77 4.65 -25.83
C ASN A 1 -13.85 3.31 -25.11
N ARG A 2 -14.79 2.41 -25.52
CA ARG A 2 -15.06 1.13 -24.84
C ARG A 2 -13.82 0.21 -24.83
N ALA A 3 -12.90 0.38 -25.79
CA ALA A 3 -11.64 -0.34 -25.86
C ALA A 3 -10.60 0.12 -24.84
N ASP A 4 -10.63 1.39 -24.44
CA ASP A 4 -9.72 1.95 -23.44
C ASP A 4 -10.15 1.52 -22.03
N VAL A 5 -11.48 1.46 -21.78
CA VAL A 5 -12.04 0.93 -20.53
C VAL A 5 -11.74 -0.57 -20.36
N LEU A 6 -11.73 -1.34 -21.46
CA LEU A 6 -11.39 -2.77 -21.42
C LEU A 6 -9.88 -3.01 -21.22
N LYS A 7 -9.02 -2.07 -21.60
CA LYS A 7 -7.57 -2.16 -21.31
C LYS A 7 -7.24 -1.85 -19.85
N GLU A 8 -7.95 -0.93 -19.22
CA GLU A 8 -7.81 -0.66 -17.77
C GLU A 8 -8.29 -1.86 -16.94
N ASN A 9 -9.30 -2.60 -17.39
CA ASN A 9 -9.85 -3.75 -16.68
C ASN A 9 -8.94 -4.99 -16.67
N ASN A 10 -7.81 -4.98 -17.38
CA ASN A 10 -6.88 -6.12 -17.45
C ASN A 10 -5.58 -5.91 -16.65
N SER A 11 -5.47 -4.85 -15.85
CA SER A 11 -4.29 -4.64 -15.03
C SER A 11 -4.49 -5.25 -13.64
N ALA A 12 -3.80 -6.35 -13.36
CA ALA A 12 -3.79 -7.00 -12.06
C ALA A 12 -3.39 -6.05 -10.93
N PHE A 13 -2.40 -5.21 -11.18
CA PHE A 13 -1.96 -4.22 -10.20
C PHE A 13 -3.04 -3.17 -9.89
N LEU A 14 -3.69 -2.62 -10.92
CA LEU A 14 -4.77 -1.64 -10.71
C LEU A 14 -5.99 -2.29 -10.03
N ASN A 15 -6.29 -3.55 -10.34
CA ASN A 15 -7.33 -4.31 -9.65
C ASN A 15 -6.99 -4.50 -8.16
N MET A 16 -5.75 -4.83 -7.82
CA MET A 16 -5.29 -4.90 -6.43
C MET A 16 -5.47 -3.57 -5.70
N LEU A 17 -5.13 -2.44 -6.32
CA LEU A 17 -5.38 -1.11 -5.74
C LEU A 17 -6.88 -0.86 -5.51
N SER A 18 -7.72 -1.31 -6.44
CA SER A 18 -9.18 -1.23 -6.29
C SER A 18 -9.69 -2.07 -5.13
N ASP A 19 -9.19 -3.31 -4.98
CA ASP A 19 -9.58 -4.22 -3.89
C ASP A 19 -9.22 -3.63 -2.52
N ILE A 20 -8.05 -3.00 -2.39
CA ILE A 20 -7.64 -2.29 -1.17
C ILE A 20 -8.63 -1.17 -0.85
N ASN A 21 -9.06 -0.41 -1.87
CA ASN A 21 -10.05 0.65 -1.69
C ASN A 21 -11.42 0.10 -1.31
N ASP A 22 -11.82 -1.02 -1.85
CA ASP A 22 -13.09 -1.67 -1.52
C ASP A 22 -13.09 -2.22 -0.08
N CYS A 23 -11.98 -2.79 0.39
CA CYS A 23 -11.79 -3.12 1.80
C CYS A 23 -11.97 -1.88 2.70
N ARG A 24 -11.37 -0.75 2.31
CA ARG A 24 -11.54 0.52 3.03
C ARG A 24 -13.00 0.97 3.08
N LYS A 25 -13.71 0.96 1.93
CA LYS A 25 -15.12 1.35 1.83
C LYS A 25 -16.03 0.45 2.65
N ALA A 26 -15.70 -0.85 2.73
CA ALA A 26 -16.43 -1.82 3.54
C ALA A 26 -16.13 -1.71 5.05
N GLY A 27 -15.27 -0.78 5.47
CA GLY A 27 -14.92 -0.57 6.87
C GLY A 27 -13.78 -1.47 7.39
N PHE A 28 -13.17 -2.30 6.55
CA PHE A 28 -12.01 -3.13 6.90
C PHE A 28 -10.72 -2.30 6.85
N LEU A 29 -10.62 -1.28 7.73
CA LEU A 29 -9.54 -0.29 7.68
C LEU A 29 -8.17 -0.89 7.99
N ARG A 30 -8.06 -1.83 8.94
CA ARG A 30 -6.76 -2.44 9.28
C ARG A 30 -6.17 -3.25 8.14
N PRO A 31 -6.87 -4.23 7.54
CA PRO A 31 -6.36 -4.92 6.35
C PRO A 31 -6.03 -3.97 5.21
N ALA A 32 -6.92 -3.02 4.92
CA ALA A 32 -6.70 -2.03 3.87
C ALA A 32 -5.43 -1.19 4.13
N LEU A 33 -5.20 -0.77 5.38
CA LEU A 33 -4.01 0.00 5.75
C LEU A 33 -2.73 -0.81 5.62
N VAL A 34 -2.71 -2.07 6.09
CA VAL A 34 -1.53 -2.96 5.98
C VAL A 34 -1.16 -3.13 4.51
N LEU A 35 -2.13 -3.45 3.65
CA LEU A 35 -1.90 -3.61 2.22
C LEU A 35 -1.46 -2.30 1.55
N ALA A 36 -2.11 -1.17 1.89
CA ALA A 36 -1.73 0.13 1.35
C ALA A 36 -0.28 0.52 1.71
N LEU A 37 0.15 0.28 2.94
CA LEU A 37 1.53 0.51 3.39
C LEU A 37 2.57 -0.37 2.67
N CYS A 38 2.16 -1.50 2.09
CA CYS A 38 3.03 -2.35 1.28
C CYS A 38 3.18 -1.85 -0.17
N ILE A 39 2.31 -0.96 -0.66
CA ILE A 39 2.36 -0.46 -2.05
C ILE A 39 3.72 0.14 -2.41
N PRO A 40 4.32 1.06 -1.61
CA PRO A 40 5.63 1.63 -1.93
C PRO A 40 6.72 0.56 -2.05
N ASP A 41 6.75 -0.43 -1.15
CA ASP A 41 7.74 -1.51 -1.19
C ASP A 41 7.60 -2.39 -2.44
N PHE A 42 6.37 -2.69 -2.80
CA PHE A 42 6.08 -3.49 -3.98
C PHE A 42 6.50 -2.76 -5.26
N CYS A 43 6.14 -1.49 -5.38
CA CYS A 43 6.45 -0.67 -6.54
C CYS A 43 7.96 -0.42 -6.70
N ARG A 44 8.64 0.06 -5.64
CA ARG A 44 10.06 0.41 -5.71
C ARG A 44 10.96 -0.79 -6.03
N LYS A 45 10.57 -1.99 -5.65
CA LYS A 45 11.32 -3.22 -5.98
C LYS A 45 11.32 -3.55 -7.47
N GLN A 46 10.44 -2.96 -8.25
CA GLN A 46 10.42 -3.12 -9.70
C GLN A 46 11.35 -2.15 -10.43
N GLU A 47 11.90 -1.16 -9.73
CA GLU A 47 12.91 -0.25 -10.28
C GLU A 47 14.27 -0.96 -10.42
N GLN A 48 15.06 -0.60 -11.42
CA GLN A 48 16.40 -1.16 -11.62
C GLN A 48 17.32 -0.84 -10.42
N GLU A 49 17.20 0.39 -9.90
CA GLU A 49 17.86 0.85 -8.68
C GLU A 49 16.77 1.23 -7.67
N PRO A 50 16.36 0.29 -6.80
CA PRO A 50 15.28 0.56 -5.85
C PRO A 50 15.65 1.70 -4.90
N ARG A 51 14.87 2.78 -4.92
CA ARG A 51 15.03 3.90 -3.99
C ARG A 51 14.56 3.52 -2.58
N LEU A 52 14.84 4.37 -1.61
CA LEU A 52 14.31 4.19 -0.26
C LEU A 52 12.78 4.32 -0.25
N TYR A 53 12.14 3.71 0.73
CA TYR A 53 10.68 3.72 0.87
C TYR A 53 10.13 5.16 0.96
N GLU A 54 10.76 5.99 1.79
CA GLU A 54 10.39 7.37 2.00
C GLU A 54 10.58 8.23 0.74
N ASP A 55 11.66 7.99 0.00
CA ASP A 55 11.94 8.71 -1.25
C ASP A 55 10.91 8.37 -2.32
N TRP A 56 10.47 7.12 -2.37
CA TRP A 56 9.38 6.70 -3.25
C TRP A 56 8.07 7.41 -2.86
N CYS A 57 7.76 7.46 -1.57
CA CYS A 57 6.56 8.14 -1.07
C CYS A 57 6.58 9.64 -1.39
N ARG A 58 7.74 10.29 -1.35
CA ARG A 58 7.91 11.70 -1.72
C ARG A 58 7.73 11.93 -3.21
N GLU A 59 8.29 11.08 -4.04
CA GLU A 59 8.24 11.22 -5.50
C GLU A 59 6.83 11.02 -6.03
N PHE A 60 6.16 9.95 -5.61
CA PHE A 60 4.84 9.57 -6.13
C PHE A 60 3.68 9.99 -5.23
N GLY A 61 3.97 10.49 -4.04
CA GLY A 61 2.98 10.94 -3.08
C GLY A 61 2.31 12.26 -3.46
N ASP A 62 1.16 12.50 -2.86
CA ASP A 62 0.50 13.79 -2.81
C ASP A 62 0.97 14.62 -1.62
N TYR A 63 0.29 15.74 -1.35
CA TYR A 63 0.58 16.59 -0.20
C TYR A 63 0.56 15.83 1.14
N LEU A 64 -0.35 14.88 1.31
CA LEU A 64 -0.47 14.11 2.55
C LEU A 64 0.75 13.21 2.76
N LEU A 65 1.16 12.44 1.74
CA LEU A 65 2.35 11.60 1.83
C LEU A 65 3.62 12.43 2.00
N ASN A 66 3.73 13.55 1.31
CA ASN A 66 4.86 14.48 1.46
C ASN A 66 4.97 15.08 2.87
N ARG A 67 3.86 15.20 3.58
CA ARG A 67 3.86 15.69 4.97
C ARG A 67 4.29 14.63 5.98
N TYR A 68 4.01 13.35 5.73
CA TYR A 68 4.17 12.27 6.70
C TYR A 68 5.18 11.20 6.29
N TYR A 69 5.92 11.38 5.19
CA TYR A 69 6.79 10.36 4.59
C TYR A 69 7.80 9.75 5.58
N ASP A 70 8.37 10.55 6.45
CA ASP A 70 9.43 10.18 7.39
C ASP A 70 9.02 9.16 8.46
N GLY A 71 7.73 9.00 8.70
CA GLY A 71 7.18 8.00 9.63
C GLY A 71 6.55 6.78 8.96
N LEU A 72 6.33 6.83 7.65
CA LEU A 72 5.57 5.80 6.94
C LEU A 72 6.29 4.45 6.89
N TYR A 73 7.61 4.44 6.76
CA TYR A 73 8.39 3.19 6.78
C TYR A 73 8.30 2.48 8.14
N SER A 74 8.34 3.23 9.22
CA SER A 74 8.13 2.70 10.58
C SER A 74 6.72 2.14 10.74
N ALA A 75 5.71 2.87 10.26
CA ALA A 75 4.32 2.41 10.28
C ALA A 75 4.14 1.10 9.47
N ARG A 76 4.77 1.01 8.30
CA ARG A 76 4.79 -0.21 7.48
C ARG A 76 5.44 -1.39 8.20
N ASN A 77 6.60 -1.18 8.82
CA ASN A 77 7.30 -2.24 9.54
C ASN A 77 6.46 -2.77 10.70
N ASN A 78 5.85 -1.90 11.49
CA ASN A 78 4.95 -2.31 12.56
C ASN A 78 3.72 -3.06 12.01
N ALA A 79 3.15 -2.59 10.90
CA ALA A 79 1.98 -3.24 10.30
C ALA A 79 2.29 -4.65 9.81
N VAL A 80 3.45 -4.87 9.17
CA VAL A 80 3.83 -6.15 8.55
C VAL A 80 4.42 -7.14 9.57
N HIS A 81 5.29 -6.68 10.47
CA HIS A 81 6.00 -7.57 11.39
C HIS A 81 5.24 -7.83 12.69
N GLU A 82 4.47 -6.87 13.16
CA GLU A 82 3.72 -6.99 14.41
C GLU A 82 2.22 -7.27 14.18
N MET A 83 1.77 -7.29 12.93
CA MET A 83 0.35 -7.40 12.53
C MET A 83 -0.56 -6.35 13.21
N THR A 84 0.05 -5.35 13.81
CA THR A 84 -0.63 -4.30 14.56
C THR A 84 -0.16 -2.94 14.07
N PRO A 85 -0.75 -2.41 12.97
CA PRO A 85 -0.67 -0.98 12.77
C PRO A 85 -1.16 -0.34 14.04
N LYS A 86 -0.36 0.54 14.65
CA LYS A 86 -0.78 1.29 15.85
C LYS A 86 -1.91 2.24 15.46
N MET A 87 -3.05 1.65 15.16
CA MET A 87 -4.28 2.39 14.98
C MET A 87 -4.84 2.67 16.36
N ARG A 88 -4.76 3.90 16.81
CA ARG A 88 -5.60 4.32 17.90
C ARG A 88 -7.02 4.51 17.36
N ASN A 89 -8.00 3.97 18.07
CA ASN A 89 -9.40 4.36 17.93
C ASN A 89 -9.66 5.76 18.51
N ILE A 90 -8.68 6.66 18.38
CA ILE A 90 -8.92 8.07 18.62
C ILE A 90 -9.65 8.54 17.37
N LEU A 91 -10.95 8.68 17.52
CA LEU A 91 -11.76 9.34 16.51
C LEU A 91 -11.23 10.77 16.39
N ASP A 92 -10.89 11.19 15.17
CA ASP A 92 -10.71 12.61 14.91
C ASP A 92 -12.04 13.35 15.09
N PHE A 93 -12.05 14.67 14.92
CA PHE A 93 -13.26 15.48 15.04
C PHE A 93 -14.39 15.07 14.08
N SER A 94 -14.09 14.25 13.07
CA SER A 94 -15.08 13.68 12.14
C SER A 94 -15.56 12.28 12.54
N GLY A 95 -15.02 11.70 13.62
CA GLY A 95 -15.32 10.33 14.03
C GLY A 95 -14.56 9.26 13.28
N ALA A 96 -13.52 9.63 12.51
CA ALA A 96 -12.73 8.70 11.70
C ALA A 96 -11.56 8.09 12.49
N ALA A 97 -11.20 6.84 12.17
CA ALA A 97 -10.03 6.17 12.73
C ALA A 97 -8.73 6.84 12.28
N THR A 98 -7.78 6.99 13.19
CA THR A 98 -6.46 7.58 12.94
C THR A 98 -5.36 6.55 13.06
N VAL A 99 -4.27 6.76 12.32
CA VAL A 99 -3.01 6.02 12.43
C VAL A 99 -2.01 6.88 13.19
N GLU A 100 -1.33 6.28 14.14
CA GLU A 100 -0.26 6.91 14.88
C GLU A 100 1.08 6.28 14.51
N PHE A 101 2.08 7.10 14.24
CA PHE A 101 3.45 6.65 14.02
C PHE A 101 4.44 7.69 14.55
N PRO A 102 5.66 7.26 14.96
CA PRO A 102 6.65 8.18 15.51
C PRO A 102 7.16 9.14 14.43
N ALA A 103 7.30 10.41 14.80
CA ALA A 103 8.00 11.39 13.97
C ALA A 103 9.52 11.17 14.10
N GLN A 104 10.22 10.98 12.99
CA GLN A 104 11.66 10.66 12.98
C GLN A 104 12.57 11.88 13.17
N THR A 105 12.06 13.09 13.04
CA THR A 105 12.86 14.31 12.98
C THR A 105 13.10 15.02 14.33
N ILE A 106 12.98 14.31 15.46
CA ILE A 106 13.10 14.94 16.77
C ILE A 106 14.45 14.61 17.41
N PRO A 107 15.17 15.62 17.94
CA PRO A 107 16.36 15.40 18.73
C PRO A 107 16.10 14.44 19.89
N ALA A 108 17.08 13.56 20.20
CA ALA A 108 16.93 12.46 21.16
C ALA A 108 16.55 12.87 22.62
N TYR A 109 16.52 14.15 22.93
CA TYR A 109 16.15 14.70 24.25
C TYR A 109 14.73 15.26 24.34
N VAL A 110 13.97 15.21 23.24
CA VAL A 110 12.56 15.62 23.23
C VAL A 110 11.67 14.38 23.37
N PRO A 111 10.62 14.41 24.22
CA PRO A 111 9.67 13.30 24.30
C PRO A 111 9.17 12.94 22.90
N THR A 112 9.16 11.65 22.58
CA THR A 112 8.76 11.14 21.25
C THR A 112 7.42 11.74 20.88
N SER A 113 7.39 12.66 19.95
CA SER A 113 6.14 13.15 19.39
C SER A 113 5.62 12.12 18.39
N TYR A 114 4.34 11.85 18.49
CA TYR A 114 3.63 11.00 17.54
C TYR A 114 2.89 11.88 16.55
N GLN A 115 2.93 11.48 15.32
CA GLN A 115 2.09 12.06 14.27
C GLN A 115 0.83 11.21 14.15
N THR A 116 -0.30 11.86 13.95
CA THR A 116 -1.56 11.19 13.68
C THR A 116 -2.08 11.59 12.31
N VAL A 117 -2.57 10.63 11.56
CA VAL A 117 -3.19 10.86 10.25
C VAL A 117 -4.48 10.03 10.14
N ASN A 118 -5.47 10.56 9.45
CA ASN A 118 -6.69 9.83 9.16
C ASN A 118 -6.36 8.57 8.34
N ALA A 119 -6.77 7.39 8.83
CA ALA A 119 -6.46 6.11 8.22
C ALA A 119 -7.01 6.00 6.79
N GLY A 120 -8.26 6.41 6.58
CA GLY A 120 -8.88 6.38 5.26
C GLY A 120 -8.19 7.30 4.26
N ALA A 121 -7.80 8.50 4.69
CA ALA A 121 -7.07 9.45 3.87
C ALA A 121 -5.68 8.93 3.49
N LEU A 122 -4.96 8.31 4.44
CA LEU A 122 -3.66 7.70 4.19
C LEU A 122 -3.75 6.54 3.18
N ILE A 123 -4.75 5.67 3.32
CA ILE A 123 -4.99 4.57 2.37
C ILE A 123 -5.23 5.13 0.96
N ILE A 124 -6.08 6.13 0.81
CA ILE A 124 -6.37 6.77 -0.48
C ILE A 124 -5.11 7.40 -1.09
N ALA A 125 -4.30 8.08 -0.27
CA ALA A 125 -3.06 8.71 -0.72
C ALA A 125 -2.04 7.68 -1.23
N LEU A 126 -1.88 6.54 -0.54
CA LEU A 126 -0.99 5.45 -0.94
C LEU A 126 -1.48 4.75 -2.22
N ILE A 127 -2.79 4.52 -2.36
CA ILE A 127 -3.39 4.00 -3.60
C ILE A 127 -3.13 4.96 -4.76
N GLY A 128 -3.32 6.27 -4.54
CA GLY A 128 -3.06 7.30 -5.54
C GLY A 128 -1.59 7.34 -5.97
N ALA A 129 -0.66 7.17 -5.03
CA ALA A 129 0.76 7.09 -5.31
C ALA A 129 1.11 5.85 -6.16
N GLY A 130 0.55 4.69 -5.81
CA GLY A 130 0.70 3.47 -6.61
C GLY A 130 0.18 3.62 -8.04
N ARG A 131 -0.97 4.27 -8.21
CA ARG A 131 -1.53 4.57 -9.55
C ARG A 131 -0.60 5.49 -10.34
N ARG A 132 -0.10 6.58 -9.75
CA ARG A 132 0.86 7.49 -10.41
C ARG A 132 2.13 6.78 -10.82
N PHE A 133 2.68 5.92 -9.95
CA PHE A 133 3.84 5.09 -10.28
C PHE A 133 3.55 4.23 -11.50
N TYR A 134 2.44 3.50 -11.52
CA TYR A 134 2.05 2.64 -12.64
C TYR A 134 1.90 3.43 -13.94
N GLU A 135 1.19 4.56 -13.92
CA GLU A 135 0.94 5.38 -15.09
C GLU A 135 2.23 5.94 -15.70
N ASN A 136 3.23 6.28 -14.87
CA ASN A 136 4.52 6.82 -15.30
C ASN A 136 5.58 5.75 -15.56
N SER A 137 5.29 4.48 -15.32
CA SER A 137 6.24 3.38 -15.49
C SER A 137 6.37 2.95 -16.96
N THR A 138 7.52 2.34 -17.28
CA THR A 138 7.74 1.68 -18.56
C THR A 138 6.84 0.44 -18.72
N GLU A 139 6.63 -0.03 -19.94
CA GLU A 139 5.85 -1.24 -20.19
C GLU A 139 6.45 -2.49 -19.51
N GLU A 140 7.78 -2.55 -19.38
CA GLU A 140 8.47 -3.62 -18.66
C GLU A 140 8.09 -3.63 -17.19
N ILE A 141 8.13 -2.47 -16.51
CA ILE A 141 7.73 -2.35 -15.10
C ILE A 141 6.24 -2.66 -14.94
N LYS A 142 5.39 -2.20 -15.84
CA LYS A 142 3.95 -2.53 -15.82
C LYS A 142 3.69 -4.03 -15.95
N GLN A 143 4.44 -4.73 -16.82
CA GLN A 143 4.35 -6.18 -16.94
C GLN A 143 4.76 -6.87 -15.64
N GLN A 144 5.85 -6.44 -15.00
CA GLN A 144 6.29 -6.98 -13.70
C GLN A 144 5.24 -6.75 -12.61
N LEU A 145 4.66 -5.55 -12.53
CA LEU A 145 3.59 -5.25 -11.57
C LEU A 145 2.33 -6.11 -11.79
N ASN A 146 2.01 -6.43 -13.03
CA ASN A 146 0.84 -7.23 -13.39
C ASN A 146 1.07 -8.75 -13.29
N SER A 147 2.31 -9.22 -13.16
CA SER A 147 2.63 -10.65 -13.07
C SER A 147 2.20 -11.30 -11.75
N VAL A 148 1.76 -10.52 -10.77
CA VAL A 148 1.32 -11.00 -9.45
C VAL A 148 0.08 -11.90 -9.56
N ASP A 149 -0.84 -11.60 -10.47
CA ASP A 149 -2.06 -12.41 -10.64
C ASP A 149 -1.77 -13.80 -11.22
N ASP A 150 -0.77 -13.92 -12.10
CA ASP A 150 -0.40 -15.21 -12.70
C ASP A 150 0.01 -16.21 -11.62
N TYR A 151 0.75 -15.76 -10.62
CA TYR A 151 1.17 -16.59 -9.50
C TYR A 151 -0.02 -17.01 -8.61
N PHE A 152 -0.95 -16.10 -8.34
CA PHE A 152 -2.10 -16.37 -7.49
C PHE A 152 -3.11 -17.31 -8.18
N VAL A 153 -3.39 -17.10 -9.46
CA VAL A 153 -4.31 -17.93 -10.24
C VAL A 153 -3.76 -19.35 -10.41
N LEU A 154 -2.46 -19.50 -10.66
CA LEU A 154 -1.81 -20.82 -10.75
C LEU A 154 -1.92 -21.58 -9.43
N ASN A 155 -1.66 -20.94 -8.30
CA ASN A 155 -1.78 -21.58 -6.99
C ASN A 155 -3.24 -21.94 -6.65
N LEU A 156 -4.19 -21.10 -6.99
CA LEU A 156 -5.61 -21.38 -6.75
C LEU A 156 -6.11 -22.52 -7.64
N SER A 157 -5.71 -22.57 -8.91
CA SER A 157 -6.09 -23.64 -9.82
C SER A 157 -5.44 -24.98 -9.42
N GLU A 158 -4.20 -25.01 -8.94
CA GLU A 158 -3.55 -26.17 -8.37
C GLU A 158 -4.26 -26.67 -7.11
N LEU A 159 -4.69 -25.76 -6.25
CA LEU A 159 -5.44 -26.08 -5.04
C LEU A 159 -6.82 -26.66 -5.36
N LEU A 160 -7.56 -26.04 -6.29
CA LEU A 160 -8.91 -26.46 -6.70
C LEU A 160 -8.89 -27.77 -7.52
N LEU A 161 -7.86 -28.02 -8.31
CA LEU A 161 -7.74 -29.24 -9.13
C LEU A 161 -7.12 -30.42 -8.38
N GLY A 162 -6.84 -30.27 -7.06
CA GLY A 162 -6.34 -31.38 -6.23
C GLY A 162 -4.94 -31.88 -6.60
N LYS A 163 -4.17 -31.12 -7.40
CA LYS A 163 -2.79 -31.46 -7.74
C LYS A 163 -1.79 -31.16 -6.62
N GLY A 164 -2.27 -30.65 -5.50
CA GLY A 164 -1.48 -30.24 -4.33
C GLY A 164 -1.25 -31.33 -3.30
N ASN A 165 -1.29 -32.63 -3.62
CA ASN A 165 -0.87 -33.67 -2.70
C ASN A 165 0.67 -33.84 -2.71
N LYS A 166 1.41 -32.78 -2.42
CA LYS A 166 2.75 -32.91 -1.86
C LYS A 166 2.66 -32.64 -0.36
N LYS A 167 2.88 -33.71 0.40
CA LYS A 167 2.97 -33.71 1.86
C LYS A 167 3.86 -32.56 2.34
N PHE A 168 3.31 -31.77 3.23
CA PHE A 168 4.09 -30.90 4.11
C PHE A 168 4.86 -31.74 5.12
#